data_5c91c0cfeedf6944ff9a3a3ba334a3a8
#
_entry.id   5c91c0cfeedf6944ff9a3a3ba334a3a8
#
_cell.length_a   1.000
_cell.length_b   1.000
_cell.length_c   1.000
_cell.angle_alpha   90.00
_cell.angle_beta   90.00
_cell.angle_gamma   90.00
#
_symmetry.space_group_name_H-M   'P 1'
#
loop_
_entity.id
_entity.type
_entity.pdbx_description
1 polymer ?
#
loop_
_entity_poly.entity_id
_entity_poly.type
_entity_poly.pdbx_seq_one_letter_code
_entity_poly.pdbx_strand_id
1 'polypeptide(L)'
;MFLLQPALAEDTAPWKIAIIGDTHDSPKRMEGSEGVAVNFIKTLYGEILKHNVDMVVQVGDMADIEGSAPVKGLAKRKELNNILREKGIPFYAVRGNHDSLPFRAEQFRELFLPTRRQGVQGLATRKLNYGIRHKNASLYFMDIDLTPDQLVDFSAWVKRNRSKANTVPRHCLVFTHRTLQTPMQFRECLWGRYNDSAAEQQNIFYRNLRDAGVRFVITGHLHAHDLYIITSPDGKNTLTSLICAPAGNKVLPIPLLPPAKSRVKTLQYRSGITAYYILTIYPDSMTLDTYAAPNNGITDEGPQSGEFYKLNSYAIPMD
;
A
#
# COMPACT_ATOMS: atom_id res chain seq x y z
N MET A 1 2.36 -44.66 -13.80
CA MET A 1 1.61 -43.79 -14.71
C MET A 1 1.42 -42.46 -13.98
N PHE A 2 2.34 -41.53 -14.18
CA PHE A 2 2.23 -40.18 -13.57
C PHE A 2 1.24 -39.38 -14.42
N LEU A 3 0.08 -39.09 -13.85
CA LEU A 3 -0.84 -38.12 -14.42
C LEU A 3 -0.17 -36.73 -14.32
N LEU A 4 0.32 -36.23 -15.45
CA LEU A 4 0.65 -34.84 -15.61
C LEU A 4 -0.61 -34.03 -15.31
N GLN A 5 -0.64 -33.33 -14.17
CA GLN A 5 -1.67 -32.32 -13.98
C GLN A 5 -1.51 -31.31 -15.12
N PRO A 6 -2.58 -30.94 -15.82
CA PRO A 6 -2.51 -29.91 -16.84
C PRO A 6 -2.00 -28.65 -16.18
N ALA A 7 -0.97 -28.04 -16.78
CA ALA A 7 -0.56 -26.67 -16.40
C ALA A 7 -1.84 -25.82 -16.44
N LEU A 8 -2.19 -25.21 -15.32
CA LEU A 8 -3.27 -24.24 -15.26
C LEU A 8 -2.99 -23.23 -16.38
N ALA A 9 -3.88 -23.13 -17.34
CA ALA A 9 -3.82 -22.09 -18.36
C ALA A 9 -3.57 -20.78 -17.64
N GLU A 10 -2.47 -20.09 -17.99
CA GLU A 10 -2.19 -18.76 -17.42
C GLU A 10 -3.43 -17.92 -17.69
N ASP A 11 -4.06 -17.42 -16.64
CA ASP A 11 -5.17 -16.48 -16.73
C ASP A 11 -4.60 -15.18 -17.33
N THR A 12 -4.66 -15.07 -18.66
CA THR A 12 -4.03 -14.00 -19.45
C THR A 12 -4.85 -12.72 -19.42
N ALA A 13 -6.05 -12.76 -18.86
CA ALA A 13 -6.90 -11.58 -18.76
C ALA A 13 -6.30 -10.57 -17.76
N PRO A 14 -6.26 -9.29 -18.09
CA PRO A 14 -5.87 -8.25 -17.15
C PRO A 14 -6.78 -8.24 -15.93
N TRP A 15 -6.18 -7.92 -14.77
CA TRP A 15 -6.92 -7.80 -13.52
C TRP A 15 -6.46 -6.58 -12.73
N LYS A 16 -7.24 -6.15 -11.74
CA LYS A 16 -7.08 -4.82 -11.16
C LYS A 16 -7.04 -4.83 -9.63
N ILE A 17 -6.14 -4.04 -9.07
CA ILE A 17 -6.09 -3.69 -7.65
C ILE A 17 -6.47 -2.23 -7.50
N ALA A 18 -7.47 -1.93 -6.66
CA ALA A 18 -7.62 -0.56 -6.16
C ALA A 18 -6.70 -0.38 -4.95
N ILE A 19 -5.93 0.70 -4.94
CA ILE A 19 -5.02 1.05 -3.86
C ILE A 19 -5.48 2.36 -3.24
N ILE A 20 -5.57 2.38 -1.92
CA ILE A 20 -5.95 3.55 -1.13
C ILE A 20 -4.91 3.81 -0.04
N GLY A 21 -4.58 5.06 0.17
CA GLY A 21 -3.72 5.51 1.25
C GLY A 21 -4.51 5.83 2.52
N ASP A 22 -3.93 6.64 3.33
CA ASP A 22 -4.38 7.16 4.61
C ASP A 22 -5.85 7.62 4.58
N THR A 23 -6.75 6.86 5.23
CA THR A 23 -8.20 7.13 5.26
C THR A 23 -8.68 7.68 6.61
N HIS A 24 -7.75 7.96 7.51
CA HIS A 24 -8.06 8.52 8.80
C HIS A 24 -8.54 9.97 8.69
N ASP A 25 -9.41 10.39 9.62
CA ASP A 25 -9.99 11.72 9.62
C ASP A 25 -9.09 12.76 10.30
N SER A 26 -9.39 14.04 10.11
CA SER A 26 -8.73 15.13 10.84
C SER A 26 -9.22 15.19 12.29
N PRO A 27 -8.33 15.42 13.28
CA PRO A 27 -8.71 15.55 14.70
C PRO A 27 -9.85 16.54 14.98
N LYS A 28 -9.95 17.59 14.19
CA LYS A 28 -11.00 18.60 14.31
C LYS A 28 -12.41 18.15 13.89
N ARG A 29 -12.52 16.98 13.29
CA ARG A 29 -13.77 16.45 12.70
C ARG A 29 -14.18 15.09 13.28
N MET A 30 -13.53 14.65 14.34
CA MET A 30 -13.70 13.30 14.89
C MET A 30 -14.96 13.08 15.71
N GLU A 31 -15.77 14.09 15.95
CA GLU A 31 -16.97 13.95 16.77
C GLU A 31 -17.96 13.00 16.08
N GLY A 32 -18.07 11.80 16.64
CA GLY A 32 -18.93 10.73 16.15
C GLY A 32 -18.33 9.83 15.05
N SER A 33 -17.20 10.17 14.43
CA SER A 33 -16.59 9.39 13.35
C SER A 33 -15.60 8.32 13.82
N GLU A 34 -15.25 8.33 15.10
CA GLU A 34 -14.26 7.42 15.70
C GLU A 34 -12.91 7.44 14.99
N GLY A 35 -12.54 8.57 14.39
CA GLY A 35 -11.31 8.75 13.63
C GLY A 35 -11.35 8.18 12.20
N VAL A 36 -12.54 7.93 11.68
CA VAL A 36 -12.78 7.36 10.35
C VAL A 36 -13.73 8.26 9.56
N ALA A 37 -13.34 8.70 8.37
CA ALA A 37 -14.15 9.49 7.46
C ALA A 37 -15.24 8.63 6.78
N VAL A 38 -16.33 8.33 7.51
CA VAL A 38 -17.32 7.31 7.14
C VAL A 38 -17.97 7.59 5.79
N ASN A 39 -18.51 8.81 5.60
CA ASN A 39 -19.23 9.16 4.37
C ASN A 39 -18.26 9.25 3.17
N PHE A 40 -17.07 9.79 3.41
CA PHE A 40 -16.04 9.83 2.39
C PHE A 40 -15.66 8.43 1.92
N ILE A 41 -15.44 7.46 2.82
CA ILE A 41 -15.09 6.08 2.46
C ILE A 41 -16.21 5.41 1.67
N LYS A 42 -17.47 5.66 2.00
CA LYS A 42 -18.61 5.16 1.21
C LYS A 42 -18.58 5.69 -0.22
N THR A 43 -18.37 7.00 -0.38
CA THR A 43 -18.23 7.63 -1.71
C THR A 43 -17.03 7.06 -2.46
N LEU A 44 -15.87 6.96 -1.82
CA LEU A 44 -14.65 6.39 -2.38
C LEU A 44 -14.87 4.95 -2.88
N TYR A 45 -15.56 4.12 -2.09
CA TYR A 45 -15.89 2.76 -2.52
C TYR A 45 -16.84 2.74 -3.71
N GLY A 46 -17.82 3.67 -3.75
CA GLY A 46 -18.67 3.84 -4.92
C GLY A 46 -17.87 4.13 -6.20
N GLU A 47 -16.85 4.98 -6.10
CA GLU A 47 -15.96 5.28 -7.23
C GLU A 47 -15.10 4.06 -7.61
N ILE A 48 -14.48 3.39 -6.64
CA ILE A 48 -13.65 2.20 -6.88
C ILE A 48 -14.45 1.08 -7.57
N LEU A 49 -15.69 0.86 -7.17
CA LEU A 49 -16.55 -0.18 -7.75
C LEU A 49 -16.84 0.01 -9.24
N LYS A 50 -16.78 1.22 -9.76
CA LYS A 50 -16.93 1.51 -11.20
C LYS A 50 -15.82 0.89 -12.07
N HIS A 51 -14.68 0.52 -11.46
CA HIS A 51 -13.51 -0.01 -12.18
C HIS A 51 -13.48 -1.54 -12.30
N ASN A 52 -14.42 -2.28 -11.73
CA ASN A 52 -14.44 -3.74 -11.71
C ASN A 52 -13.12 -4.33 -11.18
N VAL A 53 -12.73 -3.93 -9.97
CA VAL A 53 -11.48 -4.36 -9.34
C VAL A 53 -11.60 -5.75 -8.73
N ASP A 54 -10.52 -6.53 -8.77
CA ASP A 54 -10.45 -7.85 -8.16
C ASP A 54 -10.22 -7.79 -6.65
N MET A 55 -9.62 -6.71 -6.15
CA MET A 55 -9.38 -6.48 -4.73
C MET A 55 -9.13 -5.00 -4.40
N VAL A 56 -9.23 -4.68 -3.12
CA VAL A 56 -8.80 -3.38 -2.58
C VAL A 56 -7.65 -3.59 -1.61
N VAL A 57 -6.60 -2.78 -1.72
CA VAL A 57 -5.46 -2.75 -0.80
C VAL A 57 -5.35 -1.38 -0.16
N GLN A 58 -5.26 -1.35 1.17
CA GLN A 58 -5.00 -0.13 1.94
C GLN A 58 -3.60 -0.14 2.54
N VAL A 59 -2.87 0.96 2.33
CA VAL A 59 -1.47 1.10 2.78
C VAL A 59 -1.35 1.82 4.12
N GLY A 60 -2.23 1.49 5.09
CA GLY A 60 -2.15 1.95 6.47
C GLY A 60 -2.97 3.20 6.79
N ASP A 61 -2.88 3.63 8.05
CA ASP A 61 -3.58 4.77 8.63
C ASP A 61 -5.09 4.75 8.33
N MET A 62 -5.73 3.65 8.78
CA MET A 62 -7.16 3.40 8.54
C MET A 62 -8.07 4.21 9.45
N ALA A 63 -7.61 4.52 10.68
CA ALA A 63 -8.32 5.29 11.67
C ALA A 63 -7.34 6.17 12.45
N ASP A 64 -7.77 7.36 12.88
CA ASP A 64 -6.91 8.25 13.67
C ASP A 64 -6.75 7.79 15.11
N ILE A 65 -5.63 8.15 15.75
CA ILE A 65 -5.32 7.83 17.15
C ILE A 65 -5.92 8.82 18.14
N GLU A 66 -6.24 10.03 17.70
CA GLU A 66 -6.61 11.15 18.57
C GLU A 66 -8.08 11.15 19.02
N GLY A 67 -8.83 10.08 18.71
CA GLY A 67 -10.22 9.92 19.16
C GLY A 67 -10.33 9.29 20.55
N SER A 68 -11.45 9.50 21.21
CA SER A 68 -11.77 8.98 22.55
C SER A 68 -11.85 7.44 22.61
N ALA A 69 -11.81 6.75 21.46
CA ALA A 69 -11.93 5.30 21.41
C ALA A 69 -11.13 4.69 20.23
N PRO A 70 -9.81 4.62 20.35
CA PRO A 70 -8.95 4.10 19.26
C PRO A 70 -9.29 2.67 18.80
N VAL A 71 -9.86 1.84 19.67
CA VAL A 71 -10.29 0.48 19.33
C VAL A 71 -11.52 0.47 18.41
N LYS A 72 -12.41 1.43 18.57
CA LYS A 72 -13.66 1.52 17.79
C LYS A 72 -13.41 1.94 16.35
N GLY A 73 -12.38 2.74 16.08
CA GLY A 73 -12.03 3.20 14.72
C GLY A 73 -11.71 2.04 13.79
N LEU A 74 -10.85 1.10 14.19
CA LEU A 74 -10.55 -0.09 13.39
C LEU A 74 -11.77 -1.00 13.21
N ALA A 75 -12.60 -1.16 14.24
CA ALA A 75 -13.84 -1.92 14.11
C ALA A 75 -14.82 -1.25 13.15
N LYS A 76 -14.97 0.08 13.23
CA LYS A 76 -15.78 0.86 12.29
C LYS A 76 -15.28 0.74 10.87
N ARG A 77 -13.96 0.80 10.69
CA ARG A 77 -13.34 0.61 9.38
C ARG A 77 -13.62 -0.79 8.81
N LYS A 78 -13.58 -1.83 9.67
CA LYS A 78 -13.96 -3.19 9.28
C LYS A 78 -15.43 -3.30 8.86
N GLU A 79 -16.32 -2.62 9.56
CA GLU A 79 -17.74 -2.56 9.22
C GLU A 79 -17.95 -1.97 7.82
N LEU A 80 -17.28 -0.84 7.52
CA LEU A 80 -17.37 -0.19 6.21
C LEU A 80 -16.89 -1.10 5.07
N ASN A 81 -15.93 -1.98 5.33
CA ASN A 81 -15.44 -2.93 4.33
C ASN A 81 -16.51 -3.99 3.95
N ASN A 82 -17.64 -4.10 4.68
CA ASN A 82 -18.74 -4.95 4.27
C ASN A 82 -19.31 -4.53 2.90
N ILE A 83 -19.25 -3.26 2.55
CA ILE A 83 -19.63 -2.75 1.22
C ILE A 83 -18.88 -3.51 0.10
N LEU A 84 -17.58 -3.71 0.28
CA LEU A 84 -16.75 -4.46 -0.67
C LEU A 84 -17.03 -5.97 -0.59
N ARG A 85 -17.17 -6.50 0.63
CA ARG A 85 -17.44 -7.92 0.86
C ARG A 85 -18.75 -8.37 0.23
N GLU A 86 -19.81 -7.56 0.28
CA GLU A 86 -21.10 -7.84 -0.34
C GLU A 86 -21.02 -7.88 -1.87
N LYS A 87 -19.99 -7.28 -2.45
CA LYS A 87 -19.65 -7.35 -3.88
C LYS A 87 -18.64 -8.46 -4.21
N GLY A 88 -18.25 -9.27 -3.22
CA GLY A 88 -17.25 -10.33 -3.40
C GLY A 88 -15.81 -9.82 -3.55
N ILE A 89 -15.54 -8.55 -3.23
CA ILE A 89 -14.23 -7.92 -3.39
C ILE A 89 -13.45 -8.05 -2.07
N PRO A 90 -12.34 -8.79 -2.03
CA PRO A 90 -11.49 -8.89 -0.85
C PRO A 90 -10.78 -7.56 -0.55
N PHE A 91 -10.60 -7.32 0.74
CA PHE A 91 -9.86 -6.16 1.26
C PHE A 91 -8.64 -6.63 2.04
N TYR A 92 -7.48 -6.08 1.69
CA TYR A 92 -6.20 -6.33 2.35
C TYR A 92 -5.59 -5.02 2.86
N ALA A 93 -4.85 -5.08 3.97
CA ALA A 93 -4.28 -3.87 4.56
C ALA A 93 -2.93 -4.13 5.23
N VAL A 94 -2.11 -3.10 5.31
CA VAL A 94 -1.00 -2.98 6.26
C VAL A 94 -1.35 -2.01 7.37
N ARG A 95 -0.69 -2.10 8.53
CA ARG A 95 -0.83 -1.08 9.57
C ARG A 95 -0.12 0.21 9.17
N GLY A 96 -0.71 1.35 9.55
CA GLY A 96 -0.03 2.62 9.61
C GLY A 96 0.40 2.99 11.02
N ASN A 97 1.07 4.14 11.18
CA ASN A 97 1.50 4.59 12.50
C ASN A 97 0.31 5.02 13.39
N HIS A 98 -0.79 5.48 12.80
CA HIS A 98 -2.04 5.72 13.53
C HIS A 98 -2.76 4.43 13.95
N ASP A 99 -2.46 3.31 13.30
CA ASP A 99 -2.97 1.98 13.65
C ASP A 99 -2.05 1.21 14.62
N SER A 100 -0.90 1.76 15.06
CA SER A 100 0.19 1.02 15.68
C SER A 100 0.30 1.09 17.20
N LEU A 101 -0.65 1.69 17.89
CA LEU A 101 -0.66 1.69 19.37
C LEU A 101 -0.59 0.25 19.93
N PRO A 102 0.09 0.03 21.08
CA PRO A 102 0.44 -1.31 21.56
C PRO A 102 -0.70 -2.33 21.57
N PHE A 103 -1.90 -1.93 21.95
CA PHE A 103 -3.09 -2.80 21.98
C PHE A 103 -3.77 -2.96 20.60
N ARG A 104 -3.41 -2.16 19.60
CA ARG A 104 -4.02 -2.23 18.27
C ARG A 104 -3.39 -3.30 17.37
N ALA A 105 -2.19 -3.75 17.68
CA ALA A 105 -1.53 -4.80 16.90
C ALA A 105 -2.34 -6.11 16.88
N GLU A 106 -2.85 -6.55 18.05
CA GLU A 106 -3.72 -7.72 18.13
C GLU A 106 -5.06 -7.46 17.45
N GLN A 107 -5.70 -6.33 17.73
CA GLN A 107 -6.95 -5.96 17.10
C GLN A 107 -6.80 -5.90 15.56
N PHE A 108 -5.71 -5.32 15.06
CA PHE A 108 -5.43 -5.30 13.63
C PHE A 108 -5.31 -6.72 13.07
N ARG A 109 -4.61 -7.61 13.78
CA ARG A 109 -4.48 -9.02 13.39
C ARG A 109 -5.83 -9.69 13.26
N GLU A 110 -6.67 -9.55 14.27
CA GLU A 110 -8.00 -10.16 14.30
C GLU A 110 -8.93 -9.63 13.21
N LEU A 111 -8.87 -8.33 12.93
CA LEU A 111 -9.80 -7.69 12.01
C LEU A 111 -9.36 -7.76 10.54
N PHE A 112 -8.07 -7.70 10.26
CA PHE A 112 -7.58 -7.45 8.90
C PHE A 112 -6.60 -8.49 8.36
N LEU A 113 -5.89 -9.27 9.19
CA LEU A 113 -5.02 -10.29 8.63
C LEU A 113 -5.84 -11.42 8.01
N PRO A 114 -5.48 -11.85 6.78
CA PRO A 114 -6.13 -13.00 6.17
C PRO A 114 -5.83 -14.29 6.95
N THR A 115 -6.79 -15.17 7.01
CA THR A 115 -6.68 -16.48 7.66
C THR A 115 -6.75 -17.59 6.63
N ARG A 116 -6.23 -18.78 6.96
CA ARG A 116 -6.33 -19.96 6.08
C ARG A 116 -7.78 -20.36 5.81
N ARG A 117 -8.68 -20.08 6.73
CA ARG A 117 -10.12 -20.37 6.58
C ARG A 117 -10.79 -19.57 5.47
N GLN A 118 -10.18 -18.44 5.06
CA GLN A 118 -10.69 -17.60 3.97
C GLN A 118 -10.29 -18.10 2.58
N GLY A 119 -9.58 -19.23 2.46
CA GLY A 119 -9.21 -19.80 1.17
C GLY A 119 -8.19 -18.98 0.37
N VAL A 120 -7.48 -18.06 1.03
CA VAL A 120 -6.51 -17.16 0.37
C VAL A 120 -5.34 -17.97 -0.20
N GLN A 121 -5.16 -17.91 -1.50
CA GLN A 121 -4.10 -18.66 -2.18
C GLN A 121 -2.70 -18.19 -1.78
N GLY A 122 -1.80 -19.15 -1.55
CA GLY A 122 -0.40 -18.87 -1.25
C GLY A 122 -0.18 -18.07 0.03
N LEU A 123 -1.15 -18.08 0.97
CA LEU A 123 -1.03 -17.35 2.23
C LEU A 123 0.20 -17.81 3.01
N ALA A 124 1.11 -16.87 3.24
CA ALA A 124 2.26 -16.98 4.12
C ALA A 124 2.20 -15.85 5.15
N THR A 125 2.41 -16.17 6.42
CA THR A 125 2.33 -15.18 7.51
C THR A 125 3.60 -15.21 8.36
N ARG A 126 4.03 -14.04 8.83
CA ARG A 126 5.11 -13.87 9.79
C ARG A 126 4.79 -12.66 10.68
N LYS A 127 4.30 -12.89 11.90
CA LYS A 127 3.76 -11.85 12.80
C LYS A 127 2.62 -11.09 12.08
N LEU A 128 2.78 -9.80 11.82
CA LEU A 128 1.83 -8.96 11.08
C LEU A 128 2.20 -8.82 9.59
N ASN A 129 3.36 -9.33 9.19
CA ASN A 129 3.69 -9.44 7.77
C ASN A 129 2.96 -10.63 7.15
N TYR A 130 2.49 -10.50 5.94
CA TYR A 130 1.90 -11.62 5.21
C TYR A 130 2.10 -11.49 3.71
N GLY A 131 1.94 -12.59 3.02
CA GLY A 131 1.97 -12.66 1.55
C GLY A 131 0.81 -13.49 1.04
N ILE A 132 0.32 -13.15 -0.13
CA ILE A 132 -0.75 -13.86 -0.83
C ILE A 132 -0.37 -14.03 -2.29
N ARG A 133 -1.04 -14.93 -2.98
CA ARG A 133 -0.99 -15.04 -4.44
C ARG A 133 -2.36 -14.73 -5.02
N HIS A 134 -2.35 -14.03 -6.12
CA HIS A 134 -3.54 -13.83 -6.92
C HIS A 134 -3.13 -13.83 -8.39
N LYS A 135 -3.71 -14.74 -9.18
CA LYS A 135 -3.41 -14.92 -10.60
C LYS A 135 -1.88 -14.95 -10.85
N ASN A 136 -1.35 -14.07 -11.70
CA ASN A 136 0.06 -13.97 -12.05
C ASN A 136 0.91 -13.08 -11.13
N ALA A 137 0.40 -12.75 -9.92
CA ALA A 137 1.14 -11.91 -8.97
C ALA A 137 1.30 -12.52 -7.58
N SER A 138 2.43 -12.19 -6.93
CA SER A 138 2.65 -12.34 -5.48
C SER A 138 2.60 -10.97 -4.84
N LEU A 139 1.78 -10.83 -3.82
CA LEU A 139 1.57 -9.59 -3.08
C LEU A 139 2.07 -9.80 -1.66
N TYR A 140 3.00 -8.95 -1.20
CA TYR A 140 3.56 -9.00 0.14
C TYR A 140 3.22 -7.74 0.91
N PHE A 141 2.80 -7.92 2.14
CA PHE A 141 2.34 -6.87 3.03
C PHE A 141 3.32 -6.80 4.21
N MET A 142 4.02 -5.68 4.31
CA MET A 142 5.05 -5.45 5.32
C MET A 142 4.51 -4.52 6.40
N ASP A 143 4.61 -4.96 7.64
CA ASP A 143 4.24 -4.17 8.82
C ASP A 143 5.17 -2.97 9.02
N ILE A 144 4.75 -2.02 9.82
CA ILE A 144 5.57 -0.88 10.25
C ILE A 144 6.41 -1.22 11.48
N ASP A 145 7.20 -0.27 11.93
CA ASP A 145 8.01 -0.35 13.16
C ASP A 145 9.01 -1.53 13.18
N LEU A 146 9.52 -1.88 11.99
CA LEU A 146 10.58 -2.86 11.84
C LEU A 146 11.96 -2.20 11.99
N THR A 147 12.84 -2.85 12.78
CA THR A 147 14.25 -2.44 12.82
C THR A 147 14.95 -2.73 11.49
N PRO A 148 16.12 -2.13 11.18
CA PRO A 148 16.86 -2.42 9.97
C PRO A 148 17.10 -3.92 9.73
N ASP A 149 17.43 -4.69 10.77
CA ASP A 149 17.62 -6.14 10.66
C ASP A 149 16.32 -6.87 10.38
N GLN A 150 15.20 -6.43 10.96
CA GLN A 150 13.88 -7.00 10.66
C GLN A 150 13.41 -6.69 9.22
N LEU A 151 13.81 -5.55 8.66
CA LEU A 151 13.59 -5.22 7.25
C LEU A 151 14.38 -6.15 6.32
N VAL A 152 15.66 -6.42 6.65
CA VAL A 152 16.48 -7.42 5.96
C VAL A 152 15.82 -8.79 6.04
N ASP A 153 15.39 -9.20 7.23
CA ASP A 153 14.68 -10.45 7.46
C ASP A 153 13.38 -10.57 6.64
N PHE A 154 12.61 -9.49 6.55
CA PHE A 154 11.41 -9.46 5.70
C PHE A 154 11.77 -9.67 4.23
N SER A 155 12.74 -8.94 3.72
CA SER A 155 13.15 -9.06 2.31
C SER A 155 13.69 -10.46 1.97
N ALA A 156 14.45 -11.06 2.87
CA ALA A 156 14.91 -12.45 2.75
C ALA A 156 13.75 -13.45 2.81
N TRP A 157 12.73 -13.18 3.62
CA TRP A 157 11.52 -14.00 3.68
C TRP A 157 10.71 -13.92 2.37
N VAL A 158 10.57 -12.73 1.78
CA VAL A 158 9.95 -12.55 0.45
C VAL A 158 10.69 -13.39 -0.60
N LYS A 159 12.02 -13.27 -0.67
CA LYS A 159 12.87 -14.03 -1.60
C LYS A 159 12.67 -15.53 -1.44
N ARG A 160 12.71 -16.05 -0.20
CA ARG A 160 12.51 -17.49 0.09
C ARG A 160 11.11 -17.99 -0.28
N ASN A 161 10.07 -17.19 -0.05
CA ASN A 161 8.71 -17.60 -0.39
C ASN A 161 8.49 -17.66 -1.91
N ARG A 162 9.10 -16.74 -2.64
CA ARG A 162 9.05 -16.77 -4.11
C ARG A 162 9.75 -18.00 -4.67
N SER A 163 10.96 -18.32 -4.19
CA SER A 163 11.74 -19.46 -4.70
C SER A 163 11.11 -20.83 -4.41
N LYS A 164 10.27 -20.92 -3.38
CA LYS A 164 9.55 -22.16 -3.03
C LYS A 164 8.28 -22.40 -3.85
N ALA A 165 7.88 -21.47 -4.69
CA ALA A 165 6.70 -21.62 -5.50
C ALA A 165 6.95 -22.61 -6.65
N ASN A 166 6.08 -23.58 -6.83
CA ASN A 166 6.14 -24.53 -7.98
C ASN A 166 6.05 -23.78 -9.32
N THR A 167 5.29 -22.70 -9.35
CA THR A 167 5.24 -21.72 -10.44
C THR A 167 5.45 -20.35 -9.81
N VAL A 168 6.48 -19.62 -10.28
CA VAL A 168 6.77 -18.27 -9.79
C VAL A 168 5.88 -17.29 -10.53
N PRO A 169 4.93 -16.59 -9.87
CA PRO A 169 4.13 -15.57 -10.52
C PRO A 169 4.98 -14.49 -11.18
N ARG A 170 4.56 -13.98 -12.33
CA ARG A 170 5.33 -13.00 -13.11
C ARG A 170 5.61 -11.72 -12.30
N HIS A 171 4.58 -11.22 -11.59
CA HIS A 171 4.67 -9.98 -10.85
C HIS A 171 4.91 -10.21 -9.36
N CYS A 172 5.63 -9.29 -8.73
CA CYS A 172 5.85 -9.27 -7.29
C CYS A 172 5.79 -7.84 -6.78
N LEU A 173 4.87 -7.58 -5.85
CA LEU A 173 4.62 -6.28 -5.27
C LEU A 173 4.80 -6.32 -3.75
N VAL A 174 5.24 -5.21 -3.19
CA VAL A 174 5.31 -5.01 -1.74
C VAL A 174 4.46 -3.80 -1.36
N PHE A 175 3.61 -3.98 -0.36
CA PHE A 175 2.80 -2.94 0.25
C PHE A 175 3.29 -2.71 1.68
N THR A 176 3.48 -1.46 2.05
CA THR A 176 3.84 -1.05 3.41
C THR A 176 3.31 0.36 3.66
N HIS A 177 3.35 0.85 4.90
CA HIS A 177 2.89 2.19 5.18
C HIS A 177 4.01 3.23 5.05
N ARG A 178 5.14 3.03 5.75
CA ARG A 178 6.26 3.97 5.68
C ARG A 178 6.99 3.89 4.35
N THR A 179 7.42 5.03 3.84
CA THR A 179 8.09 5.14 2.55
C THR A 179 9.51 4.58 2.60
N LEU A 180 10.03 4.13 1.45
CA LEU A 180 11.43 3.68 1.35
C LEU A 180 12.40 4.84 1.60
N GLN A 181 12.06 6.01 1.12
CA GLN A 181 12.76 7.26 1.36
C GLN A 181 11.76 8.41 1.32
N THR A 182 12.03 9.48 2.08
CA THR A 182 11.25 10.70 1.99
C THR A 182 12.02 11.76 1.22
N PRO A 183 11.41 12.44 0.24
CA PRO A 183 11.96 13.65 -0.33
C PRO A 183 12.01 14.79 0.69
N MET A 184 11.35 14.62 1.83
CA MET A 184 11.28 15.61 2.91
C MET A 184 12.20 15.24 4.05
N GLN A 185 13.19 16.08 4.34
CA GLN A 185 14.23 15.87 5.36
C GLN A 185 13.71 15.68 6.80
N PHE A 186 12.41 15.85 7.05
CA PHE A 186 11.85 15.91 8.40
C PHE A 186 10.87 14.78 8.73
N ARG A 187 10.56 13.89 7.78
CA ARG A 187 9.60 12.81 7.99
C ARG A 187 10.28 11.45 8.05
N GLU A 188 9.74 10.58 8.88
CA GLU A 188 10.24 9.23 9.05
C GLU A 188 9.96 8.37 7.81
N CYS A 189 11.01 7.71 7.32
CA CYS A 189 10.92 6.64 6.34
C CYS A 189 11.18 5.28 7.03
N LEU A 190 11.21 4.20 6.27
CA LEU A 190 11.53 2.86 6.80
C LEU A 190 12.88 2.80 7.54
N TRP A 191 13.82 3.67 7.17
CA TRP A 191 15.19 3.70 7.71
C TRP A 191 15.38 4.78 8.78
N GLY A 192 14.31 5.37 9.28
CA GLY A 192 14.35 6.48 10.22
C GLY A 192 14.37 7.84 9.53
N ARG A 193 14.88 8.87 10.23
CA ARG A 193 14.90 10.26 9.70
C ARG A 193 15.98 10.50 8.66
N TYR A 194 17.03 9.67 8.65
CA TYR A 194 18.18 9.86 7.79
C TYR A 194 18.32 8.67 6.85
N ASN A 195 18.26 8.96 5.57
CA ASN A 195 18.24 7.95 4.51
C ASN A 195 19.53 7.11 4.40
N ASP A 196 20.64 7.57 4.96
CA ASP A 196 21.92 6.87 4.92
C ASP A 196 22.21 6.05 6.18
N SER A 197 21.29 6.04 7.15
CA SER A 197 21.41 5.14 8.29
C SER A 197 21.22 3.69 7.83
N ALA A 198 22.01 2.77 8.39
CA ALA A 198 21.96 1.36 8.07
C ALA A 198 22.15 1.05 6.56
N ALA A 199 23.14 1.69 5.92
CA ALA A 199 23.37 1.55 4.48
C ALA A 199 23.61 0.10 4.03
N GLU A 200 24.29 -0.72 4.84
CA GLU A 200 24.52 -2.14 4.54
C GLU A 200 23.19 -2.91 4.55
N GLN A 201 22.36 -2.73 5.58
CA GLN A 201 21.04 -3.38 5.66
C GLN A 201 20.15 -2.92 4.49
N GLN A 202 20.20 -1.64 4.11
CA GLN A 202 19.51 -1.16 2.92
C GLN A 202 19.97 -1.90 1.66
N ASN A 203 21.27 -2.02 1.43
CA ASN A 203 21.81 -2.71 0.25
C ASN A 203 21.32 -4.17 0.19
N ILE A 204 21.32 -4.88 1.32
CA ILE A 204 20.82 -6.25 1.41
C ILE A 204 19.31 -6.31 1.14
N PHE A 205 18.53 -5.40 1.73
CA PHE A 205 17.08 -5.31 1.54
C PHE A 205 16.71 -5.12 0.07
N TYR A 206 17.31 -4.10 -0.59
CA TYR A 206 17.05 -3.81 -2.00
C TYR A 206 17.43 -4.99 -2.90
N ARG A 207 18.61 -5.58 -2.68
CA ARG A 207 19.06 -6.76 -3.42
C ARG A 207 18.09 -7.92 -3.27
N ASN A 208 17.68 -8.26 -2.03
CA ASN A 208 16.76 -9.36 -1.79
C ASN A 208 15.40 -9.15 -2.48
N LEU A 209 14.87 -7.91 -2.47
CA LEU A 209 13.63 -7.60 -3.15
C LEU A 209 13.79 -7.71 -4.68
N ARG A 210 14.89 -7.19 -5.24
CA ARG A 210 15.19 -7.32 -6.68
C ARG A 210 15.33 -8.78 -7.11
N ASP A 211 16.05 -9.58 -6.34
CA ASP A 211 16.22 -11.02 -6.57
C ASP A 211 14.90 -11.78 -6.48
N ALA A 212 13.97 -11.31 -5.63
CA ALA A 212 12.61 -11.83 -5.55
C ALA A 212 11.72 -11.36 -6.72
N GLY A 213 12.20 -10.52 -7.61
CA GLY A 213 11.42 -9.96 -8.72
C GLY A 213 10.50 -8.81 -8.32
N VAL A 214 10.68 -8.21 -7.14
CA VAL A 214 9.96 -6.99 -6.76
C VAL A 214 10.47 -5.84 -7.62
N ARG A 215 9.54 -5.14 -8.25
CA ARG A 215 9.81 -3.93 -9.05
C ARG A 215 9.06 -2.72 -8.52
N PHE A 216 7.97 -2.95 -7.81
CA PHE A 216 7.07 -1.89 -7.34
C PHE A 216 6.77 -2.04 -5.85
N VAL A 217 7.04 -0.98 -5.09
CA VAL A 217 6.73 -0.86 -3.66
C VAL A 217 5.73 0.27 -3.47
N ILE A 218 4.63 -0.01 -2.81
CA ILE A 218 3.50 0.92 -2.64
C ILE A 218 3.39 1.29 -1.17
N THR A 219 3.34 2.58 -0.87
CA THR A 219 3.39 3.15 0.48
C THR A 219 2.36 4.26 0.69
N GLY A 220 2.16 4.71 1.93
CA GLY A 220 1.34 5.85 2.32
C GLY A 220 2.13 6.87 3.15
N HIS A 221 1.57 7.31 4.29
CA HIS A 221 2.20 8.08 5.36
C HIS A 221 2.48 9.56 5.08
N LEU A 222 2.92 9.93 3.90
CA LEU A 222 3.33 11.32 3.64
C LEU A 222 2.21 12.22 3.13
N HIS A 223 1.02 11.69 2.90
CA HIS A 223 -0.13 12.44 2.43
C HIS A 223 0.13 13.26 1.15
N ALA A 224 0.95 12.72 0.26
CA ALA A 224 1.22 13.29 -1.06
C ALA A 224 1.31 12.15 -2.08
N HIS A 225 0.96 12.43 -3.34
CA HIS A 225 1.27 11.54 -4.43
C HIS A 225 2.72 11.76 -4.85
N ASP A 226 3.55 10.72 -4.74
CA ASP A 226 4.92 10.74 -5.26
C ASP A 226 5.25 9.37 -5.88
N LEU A 227 5.37 9.34 -7.20
CA LEU A 227 5.87 8.19 -7.93
C LEU A 227 7.34 8.43 -8.25
N TYR A 228 8.22 7.56 -7.80
CA TYR A 228 9.67 7.76 -7.92
C TYR A 228 10.43 6.45 -8.12
N ILE A 229 11.64 6.57 -8.65
CA ILE A 229 12.64 5.51 -8.67
C ILE A 229 13.63 5.78 -7.54
N ILE A 230 13.96 4.74 -6.77
CA ILE A 230 14.94 4.81 -5.69
C ILE A 230 16.05 3.79 -5.93
N THR A 231 17.29 4.21 -5.68
CA THR A 231 18.48 3.37 -5.81
C THR A 231 19.03 3.02 -4.44
N SER A 232 19.53 1.79 -4.26
CA SER A 232 20.22 1.37 -3.04
C SER A 232 21.45 2.26 -2.75
N PRO A 233 21.94 2.33 -1.50
CA PRO A 233 23.13 3.14 -1.16
C PRO A 233 24.36 2.82 -2.00
N ASP A 234 24.56 1.55 -2.37
CA ASP A 234 25.67 1.09 -3.20
C ASP A 234 25.46 1.30 -4.72
N GLY A 235 24.35 1.89 -5.11
CA GLY A 235 24.03 2.20 -6.52
C GLY A 235 23.62 0.99 -7.38
N LYS A 236 23.54 -0.24 -6.83
CA LYS A 236 23.40 -1.46 -7.62
C LYS A 236 21.97 -1.91 -7.88
N ASN A 237 21.04 -1.50 -7.03
CA ASN A 237 19.66 -1.98 -7.11
C ASN A 237 18.67 -0.81 -7.11
N THR A 238 17.71 -0.85 -8.01
CA THR A 238 16.65 0.16 -8.11
C THR A 238 15.27 -0.46 -7.89
N LEU A 239 14.36 0.32 -7.30
CA LEU A 239 12.95 -0.02 -7.16
C LEU A 239 12.11 1.18 -7.59
N THR A 240 10.99 0.94 -8.25
CA THR A 240 9.95 1.95 -8.39
C THR A 240 9.11 1.96 -7.13
N SER A 241 8.80 3.14 -6.62
CA SER A 241 7.96 3.28 -5.43
C SER A 241 6.89 4.35 -5.62
N LEU A 242 5.72 4.08 -5.05
CA LEU A 242 4.61 5.01 -4.96
C LEU A 242 4.39 5.39 -3.49
N ILE A 243 4.33 6.68 -3.22
CA ILE A 243 3.69 7.21 -2.04
C ILE A 243 2.27 7.58 -2.43
N CYS A 244 1.30 6.95 -1.80
CA CYS A 244 -0.11 7.26 -2.04
C CYS A 244 -0.49 8.58 -1.37
N ALA A 245 -1.16 9.44 -2.10
CA ALA A 245 -1.90 10.55 -1.51
C ALA A 245 -2.97 9.99 -0.55
N PRO A 246 -3.40 10.77 0.45
CA PRO A 246 -4.44 10.31 1.37
C PRO A 246 -5.75 10.07 0.60
N ALA A 247 -6.43 9.01 0.98
CA ALA A 247 -7.79 8.73 0.57
C ALA A 247 -8.75 9.06 1.72
N GLY A 248 -8.57 10.23 2.33
CA GLY A 248 -9.29 10.74 3.48
C GLY A 248 -9.23 12.25 3.57
N ASN A 249 -9.65 12.80 4.71
CA ASN A 249 -9.78 14.24 4.92
C ASN A 249 -8.50 14.94 5.38
N LYS A 250 -7.48 14.18 5.77
CA LYS A 250 -6.22 14.73 6.29
C LYS A 250 -5.23 14.93 5.17
N VAL A 251 -5.41 15.99 4.42
CA VAL A 251 -4.51 16.37 3.31
C VAL A 251 -3.54 17.45 3.79
N LEU A 252 -2.28 17.26 3.45
CA LEU A 252 -1.21 18.21 3.78
C LEU A 252 -0.65 18.81 2.48
N PRO A 253 -0.62 20.14 2.33
CA PRO A 253 0.08 20.79 1.22
C PRO A 253 1.58 20.73 1.48
N ILE A 254 2.23 19.68 1.00
CA ILE A 254 3.65 19.47 1.24
C ILE A 254 4.42 19.86 -0.01
N PRO A 255 5.36 20.83 0.06
CA PRO A 255 6.18 21.17 -1.08
C PRO A 255 7.19 20.04 -1.37
N LEU A 256 7.41 19.75 -2.67
CA LEU A 256 8.54 18.92 -3.08
C LEU A 256 9.83 19.69 -2.78
N LEU A 257 10.60 19.22 -1.82
CA LEU A 257 11.92 19.73 -1.55
C LEU A 257 12.93 18.89 -2.37
N PRO A 258 13.87 19.54 -3.09
CA PRO A 258 14.90 18.80 -3.79
C PRO A 258 15.70 17.97 -2.76
N PRO A 259 15.89 16.66 -3.01
CA PRO A 259 16.65 15.82 -2.11
C PRO A 259 18.11 16.28 -2.08
N ALA A 260 18.67 16.44 -0.88
CA ALA A 260 20.05 16.92 -0.68
C ALA A 260 21.12 15.98 -1.27
N LYS A 261 20.81 14.68 -1.42
CA LYS A 261 21.62 13.67 -2.13
C LYS A 261 20.67 12.66 -2.77
N SER A 262 20.57 12.66 -4.08
CA SER A 262 19.47 11.98 -4.72
C SER A 262 19.80 10.56 -5.15
N ARG A 263 19.53 9.60 -4.29
CA ARG A 263 19.24 8.23 -4.71
C ARG A 263 17.81 8.08 -5.28
N VAL A 264 17.07 9.19 -5.29
CA VAL A 264 15.66 9.26 -5.70
C VAL A 264 15.51 10.10 -6.94
N LYS A 265 14.80 9.56 -7.92
CA LYS A 265 14.34 10.26 -9.10
C LYS A 265 12.81 10.30 -9.09
N THR A 266 12.24 11.44 -8.75
CA THR A 266 10.79 11.67 -8.84
C THR A 266 10.35 11.65 -10.30
N LEU A 267 9.31 10.89 -10.57
CA LEU A 267 8.66 10.76 -11.88
C LEU A 267 7.39 11.61 -11.93
N GLN A 268 6.61 11.58 -10.86
CA GLN A 268 5.39 12.35 -10.71
C GLN A 268 5.22 12.78 -9.26
N TYR A 269 4.81 14.03 -9.03
CA TYR A 269 4.53 14.56 -7.71
C TYR A 269 3.28 15.44 -7.72
N ARG A 270 2.44 15.26 -6.71
CA ARG A 270 1.31 16.13 -6.41
C ARG A 270 1.06 16.13 -4.91
N SER A 271 0.82 17.31 -4.35
CA SER A 271 0.35 17.47 -2.97
C SER A 271 -0.98 18.22 -2.94
N GLY A 272 -1.65 18.24 -1.80
CA GLY A 272 -2.93 18.94 -1.66
C GLY A 272 -4.09 18.26 -2.41
N ILE A 273 -3.97 16.99 -2.72
CA ILE A 273 -5.02 16.19 -3.37
C ILE A 273 -5.42 15.01 -2.49
N THR A 274 -6.64 14.56 -2.68
CA THR A 274 -7.10 13.23 -2.26
C THR A 274 -7.07 12.31 -3.46
N ALA A 275 -6.58 11.07 -3.32
CA ALA A 275 -6.51 10.17 -4.46
C ALA A 275 -6.72 8.70 -4.08
N TYR A 276 -7.17 7.93 -5.07
CA TYR A 276 -7.06 6.48 -5.11
C TYR A 276 -6.42 6.05 -6.44
N TYR A 277 -5.99 4.82 -6.49
CA TYR A 277 -5.23 4.29 -7.62
C TYR A 277 -5.83 3.00 -8.11
N ILE A 278 -5.77 2.80 -9.43
CA ILE A 278 -6.11 1.52 -10.06
C ILE A 278 -4.85 0.97 -10.71
N LEU A 279 -4.31 -0.10 -10.14
CA LEU A 279 -3.19 -0.84 -10.72
C LEU A 279 -3.76 -1.97 -11.57
N THR A 280 -3.60 -1.85 -12.88
CA THR A 280 -3.96 -2.92 -13.82
C THR A 280 -2.74 -3.78 -14.07
N ILE A 281 -2.89 -5.08 -13.84
CA ILE A 281 -1.83 -6.08 -14.00
C ILE A 281 -2.15 -6.91 -15.25
N TYR A 282 -1.29 -6.81 -16.22
CA TYR A 282 -1.30 -7.58 -17.47
C TYR A 282 -0.38 -8.81 -17.35
N PRO A 283 -0.31 -9.71 -18.34
CA PRO A 283 0.63 -10.83 -18.31
C PRO A 283 2.10 -10.38 -18.08
N ASP A 284 2.57 -9.37 -18.78
CA ASP A 284 3.99 -8.94 -18.76
C ASP A 284 4.21 -7.48 -18.36
N SER A 285 3.19 -6.74 -17.99
CA SER A 285 3.27 -5.32 -17.67
C SER A 285 2.30 -4.92 -16.56
N MET A 286 2.48 -3.70 -16.05
CA MET A 286 1.55 -3.09 -15.09
C MET A 286 1.34 -1.62 -15.44
N THR A 287 0.11 -1.13 -15.29
CA THR A 287 -0.24 0.28 -15.48
C THR A 287 -0.91 0.81 -14.24
N LEU A 288 -0.43 1.94 -13.73
CA LEU A 288 -1.00 2.66 -12.59
C LEU A 288 -1.81 3.85 -13.09
N ASP A 289 -3.10 3.84 -12.87
CA ASP A 289 -3.99 4.97 -13.07
C ASP A 289 -4.22 5.69 -11.74
N THR A 290 -4.01 7.00 -11.71
CA THR A 290 -4.27 7.84 -10.53
C THR A 290 -5.58 8.60 -10.74
N TYR A 291 -6.50 8.45 -9.80
CA TYR A 291 -7.75 9.18 -9.73
C TYR A 291 -7.70 10.15 -8.57
N ALA A 292 -7.85 11.43 -8.82
CA ALA A 292 -7.68 12.48 -7.83
C ALA A 292 -8.89 13.41 -7.77
N ALA A 293 -9.09 13.97 -6.59
CA ALA A 293 -9.99 15.10 -6.38
C ALA A 293 -9.22 16.23 -5.70
N PRO A 294 -9.46 17.50 -6.09
CA PRO A 294 -8.87 18.64 -5.39
C PRO A 294 -9.35 18.67 -3.94
N ASN A 295 -8.45 18.97 -3.04
CA ASN A 295 -8.81 19.14 -1.65
C ASN A 295 -9.18 20.62 -1.36
N ASN A 296 -10.39 20.99 -1.68
CA ASN A 296 -10.94 22.32 -1.38
C ASN A 296 -11.78 22.31 -0.10
N GLY A 297 -11.22 21.80 1.00
CA GLY A 297 -11.95 21.65 2.26
C GLY A 297 -12.87 20.42 2.21
N ILE A 298 -12.26 19.25 2.11
CA ILE A 298 -12.95 17.97 2.18
C ILE A 298 -13.76 17.92 3.47
N THR A 299 -15.04 17.75 3.33
CA THR A 299 -15.95 17.41 4.43
C THR A 299 -16.02 15.91 4.59
N ASP A 300 -16.58 15.44 5.68
CA ASP A 300 -16.89 14.03 5.92
C ASP A 300 -17.81 13.41 4.84
N GLU A 301 -18.39 14.24 3.99
CA GLU A 301 -19.29 13.86 2.90
C GLU A 301 -18.55 13.58 1.57
N GLY A 302 -17.24 13.76 1.54
CA GLY A 302 -16.42 13.59 0.34
C GLY A 302 -15.91 14.91 -0.24
N PRO A 303 -15.23 14.89 -1.39
CA PRO A 303 -14.75 16.11 -2.00
C PRO A 303 -15.93 16.99 -2.42
N GLN A 304 -16.05 18.17 -1.80
CA GLN A 304 -17.11 19.14 -2.12
C GLN A 304 -17.04 19.68 -3.56
N SER A 305 -15.90 19.55 -4.21
CA SER A 305 -15.66 20.08 -5.55
C SER A 305 -15.96 19.09 -6.68
N GLY A 306 -16.65 17.98 -6.36
CA GLY A 306 -17.09 17.08 -7.40
C GLY A 306 -16.33 15.76 -7.49
N GLU A 307 -16.42 15.16 -8.63
CA GLU A 307 -16.04 13.80 -8.91
C GLU A 307 -14.52 13.61 -8.96
N PHE A 308 -14.05 12.41 -8.63
CA PHE A 308 -12.69 12.00 -8.94
C PHE A 308 -12.49 12.00 -10.47
N TYR A 309 -11.40 12.57 -10.91
CA TYR A 309 -10.99 12.56 -12.31
C TYR A 309 -9.67 11.81 -12.47
N LYS A 310 -9.47 11.19 -13.62
CA LYS A 310 -8.21 10.53 -13.95
C LYS A 310 -7.12 11.59 -14.12
N LEU A 311 -6.20 11.65 -13.17
CA LEU A 311 -5.10 12.61 -13.17
C LEU A 311 -4.02 12.20 -14.19
N ASN A 312 -3.63 10.92 -14.18
CA ASN A 312 -2.60 10.38 -15.05
C ASN A 312 -2.67 8.86 -15.18
N SER A 313 -1.84 8.33 -16.06
CA SER A 313 -1.59 6.91 -16.25
C SER A 313 -0.08 6.70 -16.40
N TYR A 314 0.46 5.68 -15.77
CA TYR A 314 1.88 5.40 -15.79
C TYR A 314 2.16 3.90 -15.95
N ALA A 315 2.98 3.54 -16.94
CA ALA A 315 3.45 2.17 -17.11
C ALA A 315 4.59 1.89 -16.11
N ILE A 316 4.43 0.93 -15.22
CA ILE A 316 5.45 0.57 -14.24
C ILE A 316 6.59 -0.18 -14.93
N PRO A 317 7.85 0.29 -14.82
CA PRO A 317 9.00 -0.40 -15.39
C PRO A 317 9.15 -1.82 -14.82
N MET A 318 9.39 -2.79 -15.70
CA MET A 318 9.55 -4.20 -15.35
C MET A 318 11.01 -4.67 -15.35
N ASP A 319 11.92 -3.82 -15.80
CA ASP A 319 13.36 -4.12 -15.95
C ASP A 319 14.16 -3.89 -14.65
#